data_d075487bdb3eefce78d05af7c4a67245
#
_entry.id   d075487bdb3eefce78d05af7c4a67245
#
_cell.length_a   1.000
_cell.length_b   1.000
_cell.length_c   1.000
_cell.angle_alpha   90.00
_cell.angle_beta   90.00
_cell.angle_gamma   90.00
#
_symmetry.space_group_name_H-M   'P 1'
#
loop_
_entity.id
_entity.type
_entity.pdbx_description
1 polymer ?
#
loop_
_entity_poly.entity_id
_entity_poly.type
_entity_poly.pdbx_seq_one_letter_code
_entity_poly.pdbx_strand_id
1 'polypeptide(L)'
;ASGLPSDRFSFEGFLPPKSKGRKDKFLEIASVERTCIFYESPHRILDSLQDMLDVLGPDREVVLARELTKTFETIQGMPLGELIEWVKSDDNQQRGEMVLLVHGHRETTDDSLPEDALRTLGILTKELPLKKAAALVAEIHNLKKNALYKWGLENLD
;
A
#
# COMPACT_ATOMS: atom_id res chain seq x y z
N ALA A 1 11.26 -4.80 15.70
CA ALA A 1 10.39 -5.93 16.05
C ALA A 1 9.24 -6.13 15.05
N SER A 2 8.79 -5.07 14.38
CA SER A 2 7.70 -5.15 13.39
C SER A 2 8.07 -5.93 12.12
N GLY A 3 9.34 -6.00 11.78
CA GLY A 3 9.81 -6.57 10.52
C GLY A 3 9.68 -5.63 9.32
N LEU A 4 9.08 -4.46 9.47
CA LEU A 4 8.97 -3.48 8.40
C LEU A 4 10.29 -2.74 8.18
N PRO A 5 10.53 -2.19 6.97
CA PRO A 5 11.72 -1.38 6.71
C PRO A 5 11.85 -0.24 7.72
N SER A 6 13.03 -0.08 8.28
CA SER A 6 13.31 0.92 9.31
C SER A 6 14.47 1.86 8.94
N ASP A 7 14.95 1.79 7.71
CA ASP A 7 15.93 2.73 7.15
C ASP A 7 15.38 4.16 7.15
N ARG A 8 14.08 4.29 6.87
CA ARG A 8 13.32 5.54 7.01
C ARG A 8 11.96 5.26 7.60
N PHE A 9 11.63 5.98 8.66
CA PHE A 9 10.33 5.91 9.30
C PHE A 9 9.96 7.24 9.92
N SER A 10 8.68 7.45 10.15
CA SER A 10 8.19 8.62 10.88
C SER A 10 7.23 8.20 11.98
N PHE A 11 7.36 8.86 13.12
CA PHE A 11 6.39 8.74 14.19
C PHE A 11 5.37 9.88 14.05
N GLU A 12 4.12 9.50 13.82
CA GLU A 12 3.04 10.45 13.49
C GLU A 12 2.13 10.77 14.69
N GLY A 13 2.34 10.10 15.84
CA GLY A 13 1.53 10.30 17.04
C GLY A 13 0.20 9.58 16.97
N PHE A 14 -0.80 10.07 17.73
CA PHE A 14 -2.13 9.50 17.71
C PHE A 14 -2.88 9.82 16.43
N LEU A 15 -3.65 8.85 15.93
CA LEU A 15 -4.61 9.10 14.87
C LEU A 15 -5.70 10.06 15.35
N PRO A 16 -6.24 10.92 14.47
CA PRO A 16 -7.35 11.78 14.83
C PRO A 16 -8.56 10.99 15.34
N PRO A 17 -9.34 11.54 16.27
CA PRO A 17 -10.48 10.81 16.85
C PRO A 17 -11.66 10.63 15.90
N LYS A 18 -11.77 11.48 14.88
CA LYS A 18 -12.87 11.44 13.91
C LYS A 18 -12.45 10.78 12.61
N SER A 19 -13.38 10.07 11.97
CA SER A 19 -13.16 9.33 10.72
C SER A 19 -12.60 10.23 9.60
N LYS A 20 -13.16 11.41 9.43
CA LYS A 20 -12.67 12.34 8.41
C LYS A 20 -11.20 12.69 8.60
N GLY A 21 -10.80 13.03 9.80
CA GLY A 21 -9.40 13.36 10.13
C GLY A 21 -8.49 12.16 9.91
N ARG A 22 -8.92 10.96 10.28
CA ARG A 22 -8.14 9.73 10.02
C ARG A 22 -7.96 9.48 8.54
N LYS A 23 -9.02 9.59 7.74
CA LYS A 23 -8.95 9.41 6.28
C LYS A 23 -8.05 10.46 5.63
N ASP A 24 -8.12 11.71 6.06
CA ASP A 24 -7.24 12.76 5.57
C ASP A 24 -5.76 12.43 5.88
N LYS A 25 -5.49 11.92 7.07
CA LYS A 25 -4.14 11.52 7.46
C LYS A 25 -3.64 10.34 6.61
N PHE A 26 -4.48 9.36 6.35
CA PHE A 26 -4.13 8.23 5.49
C PHE A 26 -3.91 8.66 4.04
N LEU A 27 -4.65 9.64 3.56
CA LEU A 27 -4.41 10.21 2.23
C LEU A 27 -3.03 10.90 2.14
N GLU A 28 -2.61 11.60 3.20
CA GLU A 28 -1.27 12.20 3.25
C GLU A 28 -0.16 11.16 3.14
N ILE A 29 -0.32 9.99 3.76
CA ILE A 29 0.70 8.94 3.77
C ILE A 29 0.56 7.92 2.65
N ALA A 30 -0.50 8.00 1.85
CA ALA A 30 -0.80 7.00 0.83
C ALA A 30 0.34 6.78 -0.16
N SER A 31 1.05 7.83 -0.54
CA SER A 31 2.18 7.78 -1.47
C SER A 31 3.56 7.87 -0.79
N VAL A 32 3.60 7.92 0.52
CA VAL A 32 4.83 8.06 1.30
C VAL A 32 5.55 6.71 1.37
N GLU A 33 6.84 6.68 1.05
CA GLU A 33 7.62 5.45 0.94
C GLU A 33 8.17 4.94 2.28
N ARG A 34 8.26 5.80 3.28
CA ARG A 34 8.75 5.41 4.62
C ARG A 34 7.68 4.69 5.43
N THR A 35 8.09 3.87 6.39
CA THR A 35 7.20 3.29 7.39
C THR A 35 6.64 4.40 8.29
N CYS A 36 5.31 4.43 8.46
CA CYS A 36 4.63 5.40 9.32
C CYS A 36 4.12 4.72 10.59
N ILE A 37 4.35 5.32 11.74
CA ILE A 37 4.03 4.76 13.06
C ILE A 37 3.00 5.65 13.75
N PHE A 38 1.90 5.02 14.19
CA PHE A 38 0.79 5.70 14.86
C PHE A 38 0.50 5.06 16.21
N TYR A 39 0.09 5.87 17.18
CA TYR A 39 -0.60 5.39 18.37
C TYR A 39 -2.09 5.33 18.09
N GLU A 40 -2.76 4.33 18.64
CA GLU A 40 -4.21 4.22 18.58
C GLU A 40 -4.79 3.70 19.90
N SER A 41 -6.04 4.05 20.13
CA SER A 41 -6.81 3.62 21.29
C SER A 41 -7.54 2.30 21.00
N PRO A 42 -7.65 1.38 21.99
CA PRO A 42 -8.42 0.16 21.82
C PRO A 42 -9.85 0.39 21.37
N HIS A 43 -10.47 1.48 21.82
CA HIS A 43 -11.87 1.81 21.49
C HIS A 43 -12.05 2.15 20.00
N ARG A 44 -11.00 2.58 19.32
CA ARG A 44 -11.05 3.05 17.94
C ARG A 44 -10.33 2.17 16.95
N ILE A 45 -9.70 1.09 17.43
CA ILE A 45 -8.82 0.30 16.55
C ILE A 45 -9.54 -0.22 15.30
N LEU A 46 -10.71 -0.81 15.46
CA LEU A 46 -11.47 -1.35 14.31
C LEU A 46 -11.94 -0.24 13.36
N ASP A 47 -12.43 0.87 13.90
CA ASP A 47 -12.85 2.01 13.08
C ASP A 47 -11.68 2.61 12.31
N SER A 48 -10.53 2.72 12.98
CA SER A 48 -9.31 3.25 12.37
C SER A 48 -8.78 2.33 11.27
N LEU A 49 -8.78 1.03 11.51
CA LEU A 49 -8.36 0.04 10.49
C LEU A 49 -9.32 0.04 9.30
N GLN A 50 -10.61 0.20 9.53
CA GLN A 50 -11.59 0.29 8.44
C GLN A 50 -11.38 1.56 7.60
N ASP A 51 -11.14 2.70 8.23
CA ASP A 51 -10.82 3.95 7.53
C ASP A 51 -9.53 3.83 6.74
N MET A 52 -8.54 3.14 7.30
CA MET A 52 -7.28 2.85 6.62
C MET A 52 -7.51 1.98 5.38
N LEU A 53 -8.35 0.95 5.50
CA LEU A 53 -8.72 0.08 4.39
C LEU A 53 -9.37 0.86 3.25
N ASP A 54 -10.28 1.78 3.59
CA ASP A 54 -10.99 2.60 2.60
C ASP A 54 -10.04 3.49 1.79
N VAL A 55 -8.94 3.91 2.37
CA VAL A 55 -7.97 4.82 1.73
C VAL A 55 -6.78 4.09 1.11
N LEU A 56 -6.18 3.16 1.85
CA LEU A 56 -4.92 2.49 1.44
C LEU A 56 -5.15 1.17 0.72
N GLY A 57 -6.35 0.58 0.82
CA GLY A 57 -6.67 -0.71 0.21
C GLY A 57 -6.25 -1.90 1.07
N PRO A 58 -6.71 -3.12 0.70
CA PRO A 58 -6.54 -4.33 1.51
C PRO A 58 -5.12 -4.91 1.49
N ASP A 59 -4.31 -4.55 0.50
CA ASP A 59 -3.01 -5.20 0.26
C ASP A 59 -1.85 -4.52 1.01
N ARG A 60 -2.06 -3.33 1.56
CA ARG A 60 -1.04 -2.61 2.32
C ARG A 60 -0.69 -3.39 3.58
N GLU A 61 0.60 -3.68 3.76
CA GLU A 61 1.05 -4.38 4.95
C GLU A 61 1.03 -3.45 6.17
N VAL A 62 0.40 -3.91 7.24
CA VAL A 62 0.27 -3.18 8.50
C VAL A 62 0.58 -4.11 9.66
N VAL A 63 1.33 -3.61 10.63
CA VAL A 63 1.67 -4.34 11.84
C VAL A 63 0.91 -3.71 13.01
N LEU A 64 0.23 -4.54 13.79
CA LEU A 64 -0.33 -4.17 15.08
C LEU A 64 0.61 -4.67 16.16
N ALA A 65 1.13 -3.75 16.96
CA ALA A 65 1.94 -4.05 18.13
C ALA A 65 1.17 -3.66 19.38
N ARG A 66 0.91 -4.63 20.23
CA ARG A 66 0.14 -4.44 21.47
C ARG A 66 0.96 -4.79 22.67
N GLU A 67 0.73 -4.06 23.75
CA GLU A 67 1.32 -4.36 25.05
C GLU A 67 2.83 -4.58 24.99
N LEU A 68 3.51 -3.73 24.23
CA LEU A 68 4.98 -3.81 24.05
C LEU A 68 5.70 -3.82 25.38
N THR A 69 6.67 -4.73 25.51
CA THR A 69 7.49 -4.96 26.71
C THR A 69 6.73 -5.49 27.92
N LYS A 70 5.46 -5.85 27.76
CA LYS A 70 4.59 -6.41 28.80
C LYS A 70 4.38 -7.92 28.61
N THR A 71 3.75 -8.57 29.61
CA THR A 71 3.56 -10.03 29.63
C THR A 71 2.80 -10.56 28.40
N PHE A 72 1.79 -9.83 27.93
CA PHE A 72 0.96 -10.23 26.79
C PHE A 72 1.30 -9.46 25.53
N GLU A 73 2.57 -9.14 25.34
CA GLU A 73 3.05 -8.51 24.11
C GLU A 73 2.63 -9.31 22.88
N THR A 74 2.07 -8.62 21.91
CA THR A 74 1.68 -9.20 20.63
C THR A 74 2.15 -8.29 19.51
N ILE A 75 2.86 -8.85 18.54
CA ILE A 75 3.29 -8.13 17.33
C ILE A 75 2.88 -8.98 16.14
N GLN A 76 1.92 -8.48 15.35
CA GLN A 76 1.38 -9.22 14.22
C GLN A 76 1.28 -8.34 12.99
N GLY A 77 1.92 -8.78 11.92
CA GLY A 77 1.89 -8.10 10.62
C GLY A 77 1.24 -8.95 9.55
N MET A 78 0.42 -8.33 8.73
CA MET A 78 -0.22 -8.96 7.57
C MET A 78 -0.82 -7.89 6.65
N PRO A 79 -1.26 -8.24 5.43
CA PRO A 79 -2.03 -7.30 4.61
C PRO A 79 -3.25 -6.79 5.36
N LEU A 80 -3.57 -5.52 5.17
CA LEU A 80 -4.58 -4.83 5.99
C LEU A 80 -5.94 -5.52 6.02
N GLY A 81 -6.40 -6.05 4.88
CA GLY A 81 -7.66 -6.80 4.84
C GLY A 81 -7.66 -8.00 5.78
N GLU A 82 -6.56 -8.75 5.83
CA GLU A 82 -6.40 -9.90 6.72
C GLU A 82 -6.24 -9.46 8.18
N LEU A 83 -5.52 -8.36 8.42
CA LEU A 83 -5.33 -7.83 9.77
C LEU A 83 -6.67 -7.46 10.42
N ILE A 84 -7.57 -6.84 9.68
CA ILE A 84 -8.90 -6.47 10.17
C ILE A 84 -9.67 -7.72 10.59
N GLU A 85 -9.68 -8.77 9.78
CA GLU A 85 -10.37 -10.01 10.11
C GLU A 85 -9.77 -10.69 11.34
N TRP A 86 -8.45 -10.69 11.45
CA TRP A 86 -7.75 -11.22 12.62
C TRP A 86 -8.11 -10.46 13.90
N VAL A 87 -8.14 -9.13 13.86
CA VAL A 87 -8.51 -8.29 15.02
C VAL A 87 -9.98 -8.52 15.40
N LYS A 88 -10.88 -8.66 14.42
CA LYS A 88 -12.29 -8.97 14.67
C LYS A 88 -12.49 -10.34 15.31
N SER A 89 -11.67 -11.31 14.94
CA SER A 89 -11.80 -12.69 15.39
C SER A 89 -11.34 -12.93 16.83
N ASP A 90 -10.59 -11.99 17.42
CA ASP A 90 -10.03 -12.13 18.77
C ASP A 90 -10.13 -10.80 19.52
N ASP A 91 -11.07 -10.72 20.46
CA ASP A 91 -11.31 -9.52 21.28
C ASP A 91 -10.09 -9.06 22.06
N ASN A 92 -9.15 -9.96 22.38
CA ASN A 92 -7.90 -9.59 23.05
C ASN A 92 -7.06 -8.64 22.20
N GLN A 93 -7.18 -8.70 20.89
CA GLN A 93 -6.47 -7.81 19.97
C GLN A 93 -7.05 -6.40 19.94
N GLN A 94 -8.17 -6.18 20.64
CA GLN A 94 -8.82 -4.87 20.78
C GLN A 94 -8.58 -4.26 22.17
N ARG A 95 -7.59 -4.74 22.90
CA ARG A 95 -7.28 -4.30 24.28
C ARG A 95 -5.83 -3.87 24.42
N GLY A 96 -5.62 -3.00 25.39
CA GLY A 96 -4.29 -2.58 25.81
C GLY A 96 -3.72 -1.43 24.97
N GLU A 97 -2.46 -1.12 25.22
CA GLU A 97 -1.74 -0.08 24.47
C GLU A 97 -1.37 -0.59 23.08
N MET A 98 -1.65 0.22 22.08
CA MET A 98 -1.52 -0.17 20.68
C MET A 98 -0.65 0.78 19.88
N VAL A 99 0.16 0.20 19.01
CA VAL A 99 0.94 0.91 17.99
C VAL A 99 0.62 0.30 16.64
N LEU A 100 0.30 1.13 15.67
CA LEU A 100 0.13 0.73 14.28
C LEU A 100 1.35 1.16 13.47
N LEU A 101 1.94 0.22 12.74
CA LEU A 101 3.04 0.49 11.84
C LEU A 101 2.58 0.18 10.44
N VAL A 102 2.55 1.20 9.59
CA VAL A 102 2.06 1.10 8.22
C VAL A 102 3.25 1.04 7.28
N HIS A 103 3.33 -0.02 6.49
CA HIS A 103 4.36 -0.15 5.47
C HIS A 103 4.29 1.02 4.49
N GLY A 104 5.44 1.57 4.12
CA GLY A 104 5.49 2.63 3.11
C GLY A 104 4.92 2.17 1.77
N HIS A 105 4.52 3.16 0.98
CA HIS A 105 4.06 2.90 -0.38
C HIS A 105 5.19 2.24 -1.17
N ARG A 106 4.90 1.09 -1.76
CA ARG A 106 5.72 0.53 -2.81
C ARG A 106 5.09 0.92 -4.12
N GLU A 107 5.86 1.56 -5.00
CA GLU A 107 5.45 1.52 -6.39
C GLU A 107 5.29 0.06 -6.72
N THR A 108 4.06 -0.34 -6.98
CA THR A 108 3.85 -1.63 -7.59
C THR A 108 4.45 -1.51 -8.98
N THR A 109 5.69 -1.93 -9.11
CA THR A 109 6.17 -2.45 -10.36
C THR A 109 5.43 -3.78 -10.54
N ASP A 110 4.13 -3.70 -10.67
CA ASP A 110 3.42 -4.75 -11.37
C ASP A 110 3.80 -4.51 -12.82
N ASP A 111 4.90 -5.12 -13.22
CA ASP A 111 5.40 -5.11 -14.59
C ASP A 111 4.48 -5.89 -15.53
N SER A 112 3.34 -6.39 -15.03
CA SER A 112 2.31 -6.99 -15.86
C SER A 112 1.55 -5.88 -16.58
N LEU A 113 2.12 -5.46 -17.69
CA LEU A 113 1.41 -4.64 -18.64
C LEU A 113 0.20 -5.44 -19.16
N PRO A 114 -0.98 -4.81 -19.30
CA PRO A 114 -2.14 -5.51 -19.83
C PRO A 114 -1.85 -6.14 -21.18
N GLU A 115 -2.30 -7.35 -21.39
CA GLU A 115 -2.07 -8.11 -22.64
C GLU A 115 -2.58 -7.34 -23.86
N ASP A 116 -3.74 -6.67 -23.73
CA ASP A 116 -4.32 -5.85 -24.80
C ASP A 116 -3.40 -4.69 -25.20
N ALA A 117 -2.76 -4.06 -24.22
CA ALA A 117 -1.80 -2.98 -24.49
C ALA A 117 -0.56 -3.49 -25.20
N LEU A 118 -0.04 -4.64 -24.81
CA LEU A 118 1.10 -5.27 -25.47
C LEU A 118 0.78 -5.68 -26.90
N ARG A 119 -0.40 -6.17 -27.15
CA ARG A 119 -0.88 -6.51 -28.50
C ARG A 119 -0.98 -5.25 -29.36
N THR A 120 -1.55 -4.18 -28.84
CA THR A 120 -1.65 -2.90 -29.55
C THR A 120 -0.26 -2.36 -29.88
N LEU A 121 0.67 -2.45 -28.94
CA LEU A 121 2.06 -2.05 -29.17
C LEU A 121 2.70 -2.84 -30.31
N GLY A 122 2.55 -4.17 -30.31
CA GLY A 122 3.07 -5.03 -31.34
C GLY A 122 2.52 -4.70 -32.73
N ILE A 123 1.25 -4.36 -32.83
CA ILE A 123 0.62 -3.96 -34.10
C ILE A 123 1.18 -2.62 -34.58
N LEU A 124 1.27 -1.62 -33.69
CA LEU A 124 1.72 -0.28 -34.05
C LEU A 124 3.20 -0.24 -34.43
N THR A 125 4.03 -1.10 -33.84
CA THR A 125 5.47 -1.14 -34.17
C THR A 125 5.77 -1.66 -35.56
N LYS A 126 4.79 -2.27 -36.24
CA LYS A 126 4.92 -2.66 -37.67
C LYS A 126 4.94 -1.43 -38.57
N GLU A 127 4.31 -0.34 -38.18
CA GLU A 127 4.15 0.87 -38.97
C GLU A 127 4.88 2.08 -38.38
N LEU A 128 5.19 2.06 -37.08
CA LEU A 128 5.75 3.19 -36.35
C LEU A 128 7.00 2.80 -35.58
N PRO A 129 7.93 3.74 -35.37
CA PRO A 129 9.05 3.52 -34.45
C PRO A 129 8.53 3.18 -33.04
N LEU A 130 9.25 2.33 -32.33
CA LEU A 130 8.86 1.88 -30.98
C LEU A 130 8.56 3.05 -30.03
N LYS A 131 9.35 4.11 -30.07
CA LYS A 131 9.15 5.28 -29.22
C LYS A 131 7.80 5.94 -29.45
N LYS A 132 7.38 6.10 -30.70
CA LYS A 132 6.05 6.65 -31.06
C LYS A 132 4.92 5.68 -30.70
N ALA A 133 5.10 4.41 -31.00
CA ALA A 133 4.13 3.38 -30.67
C ALA A 133 3.89 3.30 -29.17
N ALA A 134 4.94 3.32 -28.35
CA ALA A 134 4.84 3.31 -26.90
C ALA A 134 4.10 4.56 -26.37
N ALA A 135 4.33 5.72 -26.93
CA ALA A 135 3.63 6.94 -26.55
C ALA A 135 2.12 6.86 -26.83
N LEU A 136 1.75 6.33 -27.99
CA LEU A 136 0.34 6.17 -28.37
C LEU A 136 -0.38 5.13 -27.51
N VAL A 137 0.25 3.99 -27.27
CA VAL A 137 -0.31 2.93 -26.41
C VAL A 137 -0.47 3.44 -24.98
N ALA A 138 0.50 4.17 -24.46
CA ALA A 138 0.42 4.77 -23.12
C ALA A 138 -0.78 5.69 -22.99
N GLU A 139 -1.06 6.49 -24.01
CA GLU A 139 -2.20 7.39 -24.05
C GLU A 139 -3.55 6.62 -24.17
N ILE A 140 -3.61 5.64 -25.08
CA ILE A 140 -4.84 4.87 -25.33
C ILE A 140 -5.23 4.04 -24.10
N HIS A 141 -4.27 3.40 -23.47
CA HIS A 141 -4.49 2.46 -22.36
C HIS A 141 -4.25 3.06 -20.97
N ASN A 142 -3.91 4.36 -20.90
CA ASN A 142 -3.59 5.04 -19.63
C ASN A 142 -2.46 4.33 -18.85
N LEU A 143 -1.36 4.08 -19.53
CA LEU A 143 -0.18 3.40 -18.99
C LEU A 143 1.06 4.31 -19.05
N LYS A 144 2.14 3.88 -18.40
CA LYS A 144 3.42 4.59 -18.44
C LYS A 144 4.18 4.28 -19.73
N LYS A 145 4.52 5.31 -20.49
CA LYS A 145 5.29 5.19 -21.72
C LYS A 145 6.62 4.45 -21.53
N ASN A 146 7.34 4.76 -20.46
CA ASN A 146 8.66 4.16 -20.22
C ASN A 146 8.59 2.66 -19.99
N ALA A 147 7.54 2.18 -19.30
CA ALA A 147 7.31 0.75 -19.08
C ALA A 147 7.06 0.02 -20.40
N LEU A 148 6.25 0.60 -21.28
CA LEU A 148 5.96 0.06 -22.60
C LEU A 148 7.21 0.05 -23.52
N TYR A 149 7.95 1.13 -23.48
CA TYR A 149 9.18 1.26 -24.26
C TYR A 149 10.22 0.20 -23.84
N LYS A 150 10.43 0.06 -22.54
CA LYS A 150 11.33 -0.95 -21.97
C LYS A 150 10.91 -2.37 -22.38
N TRP A 151 9.62 -2.68 -22.23
CA TRP A 151 9.09 -3.99 -22.63
C TRP A 151 9.34 -4.24 -24.13
N GLY A 152 9.10 -3.23 -24.97
CA GLY A 152 9.30 -3.32 -26.40
C GLY A 152 10.75 -3.59 -26.79
N LEU A 153 11.69 -2.93 -26.11
CA LEU A 153 13.13 -3.18 -26.34
C LEU A 153 13.53 -4.61 -25.99
N GLU A 154 12.92 -5.19 -24.98
CA GLU A 154 13.23 -6.54 -24.50
C GLU A 154 12.53 -7.64 -25.31
N ASN A 155 11.36 -7.37 -25.89
CA ASN A 155 10.47 -8.39 -26.47
C ASN A 155 10.17 -8.22 -27.97
N LEU A 156 10.42 -7.05 -28.54
CA LEU A 156 10.16 -6.77 -29.95
C LEU A 156 11.49 -6.54 -30.69
N ASP A 157 11.59 -7.09 -31.88
CA ASP A 157 12.76 -6.90 -32.76
C ASP A 157 12.69 -5.59 -33.54
#